data_aee2df9f27c01e2268e46bbf72a00728
#
_entry.id   aee2df9f27c01e2268e46bbf72a00728
#
_cell.length_a   1.000
_cell.length_b   1.000
_cell.length_c   1.000
_cell.angle_alpha   90.00
_cell.angle_beta   90.00
_cell.angle_gamma   90.00
#
_symmetry.space_group_name_H-M   'P 1'
#
loop_
_entity.id
_entity.type
_entity.pdbx_description
1 polymer ?
#
loop_
_entity_poly.entity_id
_entity_poly.type
_entity_poly.pdbx_seq_one_letter_code
_entity_poly.pdbx_strand_id
1 'polypeptide(L)' 'MARTKVNFKPVRIAEGDWNIMAECPGVEPVQITGFKSKTEIDEWMNGDRRIAWLRSQGYAK' A
#
# COMPACT_ATOMS: atom_id res chain seq x y z
N MET A 1 18.71 -4.92 14.91
CA MET A 1 17.85 -5.67 14.00
C MET A 1 17.00 -4.71 13.19
N ALA A 2 17.13 -4.74 11.90
CA ALA A 2 16.38 -3.86 11.04
C ALA A 2 15.00 -4.42 10.75
N ARG A 3 13.98 -3.63 10.97
CA ARG A 3 12.64 -3.99 10.59
C ARG A 3 12.22 -3.11 9.43
N THR A 4 11.78 -3.73 8.37
CA THR A 4 11.21 -2.98 7.27
C THR A 4 9.81 -2.55 7.66
N LYS A 5 9.63 -1.26 7.76
CA LYS A 5 8.34 -0.70 8.13
C LYS A 5 7.81 0.12 6.97
N VAL A 6 6.75 -0.36 6.37
CA VAL A 6 6.14 0.29 5.22
C VAL A 6 4.91 1.06 5.68
N ASN A 7 4.87 2.34 5.34
CA ASN A 7 3.73 3.19 5.63
C ASN A 7 2.83 3.28 4.40
N PHE A 8 1.55 3.06 4.62
CA PHE A 8 0.57 3.15 3.53
C PHE A 8 -0.29 4.37 3.74
N LYS A 9 -0.39 5.20 2.70
CA LYS A 9 -1.21 6.41 2.74
C LYS A 9 -2.17 6.42 1.57
N PRO A 10 -3.46 6.67 1.82
CA PRO A 10 -4.41 6.81 0.72
C PRO A 10 -4.18 8.14 0.01
N VAL A 11 -4.18 8.12 -1.31
CA VAL A 11 -4.01 9.31 -2.12
C VAL A 11 -5.17 9.37 -3.10
N ARG A 12 -5.91 10.47 -3.07
CA ARG A 12 -6.98 10.68 -4.03
C ARG A 12 -6.39 11.34 -5.28
N ILE A 13 -6.55 10.66 -6.40
CA ILE A 13 -6.09 11.19 -7.69
C ILE A 13 -7.21 11.98 -8.34
N ALA A 14 -8.41 11.40 -8.36
CA ALA A 14 -9.58 12.02 -8.94
C ALA A 14 -10.80 11.38 -8.32
N GLU A 15 -11.98 11.87 -8.66
CA GLU A 15 -13.21 11.26 -8.20
C GLU A 15 -13.31 9.85 -8.74
N GLY A 16 -13.46 8.88 -7.84
CA GLY A 16 -13.51 7.48 -8.22
C GLY A 16 -12.15 6.88 -8.58
N ASP A 17 -11.06 7.58 -8.27
CA ASP A 17 -9.71 7.11 -8.59
C ASP A 17 -8.79 7.37 -7.41
N TRP A 18 -8.38 6.30 -6.74
CA TRP A 18 -7.54 6.38 -5.57
C TRP A 18 -6.32 5.49 -5.71
N ASN A 19 -5.25 5.90 -5.08
CA ASN A 19 -4.02 5.09 -5.00
C ASN A 19 -3.60 4.97 -3.54
N ILE A 20 -2.74 4.00 -3.28
CA ILE A 20 -2.06 3.91 -1.98
C ILE A 20 -0.59 4.23 -2.23
N MET A 21 -0.07 5.15 -1.44
CA MET A 21 1.36 5.44 -1.45
C MET A 21 2.02 4.58 -0.38
N ALA A 22 2.84 3.64 -0.80
CA ALA A 22 3.59 2.78 0.12
C ALA A 22 4.99 3.36 0.29
N GLU A 23 5.25 3.93 1.45
CA GLU A 23 6.55 4.52 1.76
C GLU A 23 7.43 3.49 2.43
N CYS A 24 8.49 3.11 1.74
CA CYS A 24 9.42 2.09 2.21
C CYS A 24 10.73 2.76 2.63
N PRO A 25 11.29 2.39 3.79
CA PRO A 25 12.57 2.97 4.23
C PRO A 25 13.69 2.59 3.26
N GLY A 26 14.49 3.57 2.89
CA GLY A 26 15.66 3.34 2.08
C GLY A 26 15.42 3.15 0.60
N VAL A 27 14.17 3.21 0.15
CA VAL A 27 13.84 3.07 -1.27
C VAL A 27 12.74 4.07 -1.62
N GLU A 28 12.52 4.26 -2.91
CA GLU A 28 11.50 5.18 -3.36
C GLU A 28 10.11 4.66 -3.04
N PRO A 29 9.16 5.57 -2.77
CA PRO A 29 7.78 5.16 -2.53
C PRO A 29 7.19 4.45 -3.74
N VAL A 30 6.35 3.46 -3.46
CA VAL A 30 5.66 2.71 -4.50
C VAL A 30 4.19 3.07 -4.47
N GLN A 31 3.63 3.32 -5.64
CA GLN A 31 2.20 3.61 -5.76
C GLN A 31 1.45 2.34 -6.13
N ILE A 32 0.40 2.05 -5.36
CA ILE A 32 -0.49 0.93 -5.64
C ILE A 32 -1.78 1.50 -6.19
N THR A 33 -2.11 1.16 -7.42
CA THR A 33 -3.25 1.73 -8.13
C THR A 33 -4.38 0.73 -8.23
N GLY A 34 -5.52 1.17 -8.75
CA GLY A 34 -6.65 0.29 -8.99
C GLY A 34 -7.74 0.36 -7.95
N PHE A 35 -7.75 1.42 -7.14
CA PHE A 35 -8.79 1.61 -6.13
C PHE A 35 -9.79 2.66 -6.61
N LYS A 36 -11.06 2.42 -6.36
CA LYS A 36 -12.12 3.32 -6.77
C LYS A 36 -12.56 4.24 -5.64
N SER A 37 -12.28 3.85 -4.41
CA SER A 37 -12.71 4.64 -3.24
C SER A 37 -11.78 4.35 -2.07
N LYS A 38 -11.89 5.19 -1.05
CA LYS A 38 -11.16 4.98 0.18
C LYS A 38 -11.60 3.69 0.88
N THR A 39 -12.85 3.32 0.73
CA THR A 39 -13.35 2.07 1.31
C THR A 39 -12.60 0.88 0.75
N GLU A 40 -12.33 0.88 -0.55
CA GLU A 40 -11.55 -0.20 -1.15
C GLU A 40 -10.12 -0.23 -0.59
N ILE A 41 -9.55 0.94 -0.35
CA ILE A 41 -8.23 1.02 0.26
C ILE A 41 -8.26 0.45 1.67
N ASP A 42 -9.26 0.80 2.46
CA ASP A 42 -9.40 0.29 3.83
C ASP A 42 -9.54 -1.23 3.83
N GLU A 43 -10.32 -1.78 2.93
CA GLU A 43 -10.49 -3.22 2.81
C GLU A 43 -9.18 -3.90 2.43
N TRP A 44 -8.45 -3.28 1.52
CA TRP A 44 -7.16 -3.81 1.09
C TRP A 44 -6.17 -3.83 2.26
N MET A 45 -6.14 -2.76 3.04
CA MET A 45 -5.20 -2.63 4.15
C MET A 45 -5.56 -3.54 5.33
N ASN A 46 -6.84 -3.83 5.52
CA ASN A 46 -7.28 -4.68 6.62
C ASN A 46 -7.36 -6.15 6.24
N GLY A 47 -7.19 -6.47 4.96
CA GLY A 47 -7.29 -7.83 4.49
C GLY A 47 -5.93 -8.45 4.20
N ASP A 48 -5.96 -9.64 3.63
CA ASP A 48 -4.75 -10.38 3.32
C ASP A 48 -3.99 -9.82 2.12
N ARG A 49 -4.64 -8.96 1.34
CA ARG A 49 -4.02 -8.39 0.15
C ARG A 49 -2.78 -7.58 0.48
N ARG A 50 -2.81 -6.85 1.59
CA ARG A 50 -1.65 -6.08 2.01
C ARG A 50 -0.47 -7.01 2.30
N ILE A 51 -0.73 -8.11 2.99
CA ILE A 51 0.31 -9.07 3.32
C ILE A 51 0.86 -9.72 2.05
N ALA A 52 -0.01 -10.08 1.12
CA ALA A 52 0.41 -10.65 -0.15
C ALA A 52 1.28 -9.68 -0.93
N TRP A 53 0.92 -8.40 -0.93
CA TRP A 53 1.71 -7.38 -1.60
C TRP A 53 3.09 -7.24 -0.95
N LEU A 54 3.13 -7.21 0.39
CA LEU A 54 4.40 -7.11 1.11
C LEU A 54 5.31 -8.30 0.80
N ARG A 55 4.73 -9.48 0.70
CA ARG A 55 5.51 -10.67 0.35
C ARG A 55 6.07 -10.58 -1.07
N SER A 56 5.27 -10.09 -1.99
CA SER A 56 5.72 -9.96 -3.38
C SER A 56 6.84 -8.93 -3.51
N GLN A 57 6.91 -7.97 -2.60
CA GLN A 57 7.98 -6.99 -2.57
C GLN A 57 9.17 -7.43 -1.72
N GLY A 58 9.06 -8.56 -1.03
CA GLY A 58 10.13 -9.06 -0.19
C GLY A 58 10.18 -8.48 1.21
N TYR A 59 9.15 -7.78 1.65
CA TYR A 59 9.13 -7.15 2.97
C TYR A 59 8.58 -8.04 4.06
N ALA A 60 7.81 -9.06 3.71
CA ALA A 60 7.24 -10.00 4.67
C ALA A 60 7.70 -11.40 4.36
N LYS A 61 7.89 -12.18 5.40
CA LYS A 61 8.34 -13.56 5.25
C LYS A 61 7.32 -14.54 5.76
#